data_21867dedbd198c1af83b1b20ddb6d701
#
_entry.id   21867dedbd198c1af83b1b20ddb6d701
#
_cell.length_a   1.000
_cell.length_b   1.000
_cell.length_c   1.000
_cell.angle_alpha   90.00
_cell.angle_beta   90.00
_cell.angle_gamma   90.00
#
_symmetry.space_group_name_H-M   'P 1'
#
loop_
_entity.id
_entity.type
_entity.pdbx_description
1 polymer ?
#
loop_
_entity_poly.entity_id
_entity_poly.type
_entity_poly.pdbx_seq_one_letter_code
_entity_poly.pdbx_strand_id
1 'polypeptide(L)'
;MRRFPLRMLSLATLLSCFGAFPALAQDAASAEPIRDVAPVVVSGVLPGPGLWKVSKDDHVMWVLGTQAPLPRRMQWRSAQVEAVLADSQELIYAPVMGLTVEADGFFRRLFLLPKVFGARKNPDGETLRDLLPEALYARWAPLRERYLGRGRKAERMRPVFAAGELWDEALDDNDLVAGGIVGPVLARAVEVHGLRETRPMWVLRITDAKALLAEIEHTQLNDLQCLEATVQELEDGPDRLRLRANAWAAGDLAALRALPDAGRRRHACADAVFESPALRKRGGEGIDGRMEALWLEAAEKALANNASTLALLPIGNLLSSEGYLAHLAERGYQVTPPQS
;
A
#
# COMPACT_ATOMS: atom_id res chain seq x y z
N MET A 1 27.82 43.67 43.47
CA MET A 1 28.58 44.01 44.69
C MET A 1 28.77 42.77 45.53
N ARG A 2 30.05 42.59 45.98
CA ARG A 2 30.59 41.64 47.00
C ARG A 2 30.64 40.17 46.57
N ARG A 3 31.80 39.65 46.27
CA ARG A 3 33.16 39.47 46.83
C ARG A 3 33.34 38.03 47.31
N PHE A 4 34.27 37.37 46.63
CA PHE A 4 35.04 36.17 47.07
C PHE A 4 35.61 36.28 48.47
N PRO A 5 36.02 35.15 49.12
CA PRO A 5 37.43 34.87 49.08
C PRO A 5 37.89 33.40 48.99
N LEU A 6 39.01 33.25 48.41
CA LEU A 6 40.10 32.29 48.37
C LEU A 6 40.62 31.89 49.77
N ARG A 7 41.01 30.63 50.00
CA ARG A 7 42.12 30.14 50.88
C ARG A 7 42.45 28.70 50.42
N MET A 8 43.53 28.48 49.83
CA MET A 8 44.95 28.27 50.13
C MET A 8 45.29 27.13 51.12
N LEU A 9 46.07 26.20 50.56
CA LEU A 9 47.24 25.43 51.04
C LEU A 9 47.08 24.42 52.20
N SER A 10 47.48 23.17 51.96
CA SER A 10 48.67 22.57 52.60
C SER A 10 49.10 21.30 51.94
N LEU A 11 50.37 21.22 51.71
CA LEU A 11 51.32 20.27 51.21
C LEU A 11 51.57 19.20 52.28
N ALA A 12 51.59 17.90 51.93
CA ALA A 12 52.36 16.91 52.70
C ALA A 12 52.78 15.77 51.77
N THR A 13 54.08 15.70 51.58
CA THR A 13 54.95 14.67 51.00
C THR A 13 55.04 13.43 51.87
N LEU A 14 55.05 12.19 51.26
CA LEU A 14 55.70 10.96 51.73
C LEU A 14 55.73 9.98 50.58
N LEU A 15 56.77 9.75 50.06
CA LEU A 15 57.94 8.88 49.87
C LEU A 15 57.64 7.37 49.72
N SER A 16 57.90 6.84 48.52
CA SER A 16 58.54 5.60 48.11
C SER A 16 57.98 4.25 48.52
N CYS A 17 57.59 3.46 47.52
CA CYS A 17 58.06 2.09 47.37
C CYS A 17 58.05 1.63 45.91
N PHE A 18 59.24 1.31 45.39
CA PHE A 18 59.47 0.72 44.08
C PHE A 18 58.88 -0.70 44.02
N GLY A 19 58.00 -0.97 43.08
CA GLY A 19 57.60 -2.30 42.67
C GLY A 19 57.60 -2.36 41.16
N ALA A 20 58.67 -2.93 40.60
CA ALA A 20 58.72 -3.14 39.14
C ALA A 20 57.75 -4.27 38.73
N PHE A 21 56.76 -3.95 38.00
CA PHE A 21 55.96 -4.91 37.23
C PHE A 21 56.37 -4.88 35.76
N PRO A 22 56.58 -6.04 35.12
CA PRO A 22 56.90 -6.08 33.70
C PRO A 22 55.69 -5.57 32.89
N ALA A 23 55.91 -4.57 32.06
CA ALA A 23 54.94 -4.11 31.06
C ALA A 23 54.78 -5.24 30.01
N LEU A 24 53.61 -5.87 30.01
CA LEU A 24 53.16 -6.62 28.86
C LEU A 24 52.81 -5.59 27.77
N ALA A 25 53.62 -5.52 26.74
CA ALA A 25 53.35 -4.80 25.53
C ALA A 25 52.05 -5.37 24.92
N GLN A 26 50.94 -4.67 25.05
CA GLN A 26 49.78 -4.93 24.22
C GLN A 26 50.16 -4.41 22.84
N ASP A 27 50.25 -5.34 21.88
CA ASP A 27 50.26 -5.04 20.46
C ASP A 27 49.01 -4.21 20.16
N ALA A 28 49.20 -2.92 19.94
CA ALA A 28 48.20 -2.07 19.34
C ALA A 28 48.01 -2.56 17.90
N ALA A 29 47.01 -3.44 17.71
CA ALA A 29 46.53 -3.74 16.39
C ALA A 29 46.23 -2.41 15.69
N SER A 30 47.05 -2.10 14.69
CA SER A 30 46.87 -0.94 13.80
C SER A 30 45.48 -1.05 13.20
N ALA A 31 44.52 -0.26 13.71
CA ALA A 31 43.24 -0.06 13.02
C ALA A 31 43.58 0.57 11.66
N GLU A 32 43.47 -0.21 10.60
CA GLU A 32 43.54 0.36 9.26
C GLU A 32 42.52 1.54 9.17
N PRO A 33 42.94 2.68 8.64
CA PRO A 33 42.02 3.81 8.48
C PRO A 33 40.86 3.35 7.61
N ILE A 34 39.64 3.52 8.11
CA ILE A 34 38.40 3.35 7.31
C ILE A 34 38.60 4.20 6.08
N ARG A 35 38.88 3.58 4.95
CA ARG A 35 38.89 4.27 3.66
C ARG A 35 37.45 4.70 3.40
N ASP A 36 37.26 6.02 3.40
CA ASP A 36 36.05 6.62 2.85
C ASP A 36 35.96 6.21 1.37
N VAL A 37 35.22 5.13 1.12
CA VAL A 37 34.94 4.70 -0.24
C VAL A 37 34.01 5.77 -0.79
N ALA A 38 34.48 6.57 -1.75
CA ALA A 38 33.64 7.52 -2.44
C ALA A 38 32.36 6.79 -2.90
N PRO A 39 31.18 7.39 -2.70
CA PRO A 39 29.95 6.74 -3.08
C PRO A 39 30.05 6.39 -4.57
N VAL A 40 29.98 5.10 -4.87
CA VAL A 40 29.88 4.64 -6.26
C VAL A 40 28.53 5.15 -6.77
N VAL A 41 28.56 6.27 -7.47
CA VAL A 41 27.41 6.74 -8.26
C VAL A 41 27.25 5.72 -9.38
N VAL A 42 26.41 4.72 -9.16
CA VAL A 42 25.95 3.84 -10.24
C VAL A 42 25.10 4.69 -11.16
N SER A 43 25.72 5.28 -12.18
CA SER A 43 25.03 5.95 -13.28
C SER A 43 24.44 4.90 -14.22
N GLY A 44 23.78 3.89 -13.65
CA GLY A 44 22.96 2.93 -14.35
C GLY A 44 21.56 3.50 -14.53
N VAL A 45 21.07 3.49 -15.74
CA VAL A 45 19.67 3.80 -16.00
C VAL A 45 18.84 2.74 -15.31
N LEU A 46 18.01 3.11 -14.31
CA LEU A 46 17.13 2.19 -13.61
C LEU A 46 16.31 1.35 -14.59
N PRO A 47 16.25 0.00 -14.44
CA PRO A 47 15.65 -0.88 -15.45
C PRO A 47 14.15 -0.68 -15.65
N GLY A 48 13.46 -0.03 -14.71
CA GLY A 48 12.00 0.07 -14.68
C GLY A 48 11.37 -1.06 -13.85
N PRO A 49 10.05 -1.03 -13.61
CA PRO A 49 9.37 -2.11 -12.94
C PRO A 49 9.48 -3.39 -13.76
N GLY A 50 9.81 -4.51 -13.09
CA GLY A 50 9.96 -5.78 -13.75
C GLY A 50 8.62 -6.35 -14.24
N LEU A 51 8.69 -7.12 -15.34
CA LEU A 51 7.55 -7.83 -15.89
C LEU A 51 7.69 -9.34 -15.63
N TRP A 52 6.67 -9.96 -15.05
CA TRP A 52 6.55 -11.41 -14.96
C TRP A 52 6.10 -11.94 -16.33
N LYS A 53 6.64 -13.08 -16.72
CA LYS A 53 6.23 -13.78 -17.94
C LYS A 53 5.43 -15.01 -17.57
N VAL A 54 4.21 -15.12 -18.10
CA VAL A 54 3.38 -16.32 -18.04
C VAL A 54 3.24 -16.83 -19.46
N SER A 55 3.53 -18.12 -19.69
CA SER A 55 3.47 -18.67 -21.04
C SER A 55 2.95 -20.11 -21.06
N LYS A 56 2.37 -20.46 -22.19
CA LYS A 56 2.00 -21.82 -22.56
C LYS A 56 2.07 -21.93 -24.08
N ASP A 57 2.82 -22.91 -24.54
CA ASP A 57 3.14 -23.07 -25.95
C ASP A 57 3.77 -21.77 -26.51
N ASP A 58 3.24 -21.19 -27.58
CA ASP A 58 3.68 -19.93 -28.22
C ASP A 58 2.94 -18.68 -27.70
N HIS A 59 2.05 -18.83 -26.75
CA HIS A 59 1.29 -17.74 -26.13
C HIS A 59 1.97 -17.16 -24.89
N VAL A 60 2.04 -15.83 -24.83
CA VAL A 60 2.73 -15.14 -23.72
C VAL A 60 1.83 -14.05 -23.12
N MET A 61 1.76 -14.03 -21.81
CA MET A 61 1.19 -12.93 -21.04
C MET A 61 2.29 -12.33 -20.16
N TRP A 62 2.53 -11.04 -20.35
CA TRP A 62 3.39 -10.23 -19.51
C TRP A 62 2.55 -9.62 -18.38
N VAL A 63 3.02 -9.71 -17.16
CA VAL A 63 2.27 -9.18 -16.01
C VAL A 63 3.09 -8.07 -15.36
N LEU A 64 2.53 -6.85 -15.38
CA LEU A 64 3.08 -5.69 -14.69
C LEU A 64 2.51 -5.62 -13.27
N GLY A 65 3.40 -5.67 -12.29
CA GLY A 65 3.05 -5.35 -10.91
C GLY A 65 2.85 -3.85 -10.74
N THR A 66 1.66 -3.40 -10.36
CA THR A 66 1.39 -1.99 -10.08
C THR A 66 1.62 -1.68 -8.61
N GLN A 67 2.19 -0.51 -8.33
CA GLN A 67 2.44 -0.01 -6.99
C GLN A 67 1.62 1.26 -6.73
N ALA A 68 1.05 1.35 -5.55
CA ALA A 68 0.42 2.56 -5.02
C ALA A 68 0.59 2.58 -3.48
N PRO A 69 0.75 3.77 -2.85
CA PRO A 69 0.89 5.07 -3.50
C PRO A 69 2.26 5.29 -4.16
N LEU A 70 2.33 6.28 -5.05
CA LEU A 70 3.55 6.73 -5.71
C LEU A 70 3.73 8.24 -5.50
N PRO A 71 4.97 8.78 -5.52
CA PRO A 71 5.18 10.22 -5.58
C PRO A 71 4.47 10.85 -6.78
N ARG A 72 3.79 11.97 -6.58
CA ARG A 72 2.95 12.66 -7.58
C ARG A 72 3.72 12.98 -8.88
N ARG A 73 5.00 13.28 -8.79
CA ARG A 73 5.87 13.61 -9.92
C ARG A 73 6.86 12.50 -10.25
N MET A 74 6.54 11.26 -9.87
CA MET A 74 7.43 10.14 -10.12
C MET A 74 7.57 9.89 -11.61
N GLN A 75 8.81 9.85 -12.06
CA GLN A 75 9.16 9.34 -13.37
C GLN A 75 9.56 7.87 -13.24
N TRP A 76 9.00 7.05 -14.09
CA TRP A 76 9.33 5.63 -14.15
C TRP A 76 9.67 5.24 -15.58
N ARG A 77 10.50 4.25 -15.75
CA ARG A 77 10.90 3.80 -17.07
C ARG A 77 9.83 2.88 -17.66
N SER A 78 9.01 3.41 -18.53
CA SER A 78 7.90 2.71 -19.20
C SER A 78 8.28 1.99 -20.49
N ALA A 79 9.49 2.23 -21.04
CA ALA A 79 9.88 1.76 -22.38
C ALA A 79 9.67 0.26 -22.59
N GLN A 80 10.00 -0.59 -21.59
CA GLN A 80 9.77 -2.03 -21.70
C GLN A 80 8.28 -2.37 -21.74
N VAL A 81 7.48 -1.70 -20.91
CA VAL A 81 6.02 -1.88 -20.88
C VAL A 81 5.40 -1.42 -22.18
N GLU A 82 5.84 -0.27 -22.72
CA GLU A 82 5.37 0.26 -24.00
C GLU A 82 5.73 -0.67 -25.18
N ALA A 83 6.94 -1.25 -25.18
CA ALA A 83 7.35 -2.23 -26.19
C ALA A 83 6.47 -3.49 -26.15
N VAL A 84 6.17 -4.02 -24.93
CA VAL A 84 5.28 -5.16 -24.78
C VAL A 84 3.86 -4.82 -25.24
N LEU A 85 3.35 -3.62 -24.92
CA LEU A 85 2.03 -3.17 -25.39
C LEU A 85 1.94 -3.07 -26.90
N ALA A 86 3.01 -2.59 -27.56
CA ALA A 86 3.06 -2.50 -29.02
C ALA A 86 2.90 -3.86 -29.72
N ASP A 87 3.39 -4.93 -29.08
CA ASP A 87 3.31 -6.31 -29.59
C ASP A 87 2.09 -7.09 -29.06
N SER A 88 1.29 -6.49 -28.16
CA SER A 88 0.15 -7.15 -27.54
C SER A 88 -1.13 -6.96 -28.33
N GLN A 89 -2.06 -7.91 -28.20
CA GLN A 89 -3.43 -7.84 -28.70
C GLN A 89 -4.42 -7.33 -27.65
N GLU A 90 -4.05 -7.42 -26.37
CA GLU A 90 -4.96 -7.13 -25.27
C GLU A 90 -4.22 -6.59 -24.06
N LEU A 91 -4.89 -5.69 -23.32
CA LEU A 91 -4.54 -5.24 -21.99
C LEU A 91 -5.59 -5.72 -20.99
N ILE A 92 -5.17 -6.53 -20.02
CA ILE A 92 -6.04 -6.99 -18.93
C ILE A 92 -5.72 -6.14 -17.68
N TYR A 93 -6.73 -5.46 -17.17
CA TYR A 93 -6.61 -4.69 -15.94
C TYR A 93 -6.68 -5.58 -14.70
N ALA A 94 -6.13 -5.09 -13.58
CA ALA A 94 -6.39 -5.71 -12.29
C ALA A 94 -7.89 -5.76 -12.01
N PRO A 95 -8.37 -6.82 -11.36
CA PRO A 95 -9.79 -6.98 -11.11
C PRO A 95 -10.28 -5.89 -10.16
N VAL A 96 -11.48 -5.40 -10.41
CA VAL A 96 -12.11 -4.37 -9.58
C VAL A 96 -13.50 -4.79 -9.13
N MET A 97 -13.88 -4.31 -7.97
CA MET A 97 -15.23 -4.47 -7.48
C MET A 97 -16.04 -3.19 -7.71
N GLY A 98 -17.23 -3.35 -8.23
CA GLY A 98 -18.22 -2.31 -8.38
C GLY A 98 -19.36 -2.48 -7.39
N LEU A 99 -19.93 -1.37 -6.93
CA LEU A 99 -21.19 -1.34 -6.19
C LEU A 99 -22.23 -0.62 -7.02
N THR A 100 -23.33 -1.30 -7.34
CA THR A 100 -24.46 -0.66 -8.02
C THR A 100 -25.66 -0.61 -7.08
N VAL A 101 -26.19 0.57 -6.89
CA VAL A 101 -27.39 0.79 -6.10
C VAL A 101 -28.57 1.00 -7.05
N GLU A 102 -29.48 0.04 -7.04
CA GLU A 102 -30.73 0.17 -7.78
C GLU A 102 -31.67 1.12 -7.03
N ALA A 103 -31.79 2.35 -7.53
CA ALA A 103 -32.75 3.32 -7.05
C ALA A 103 -33.47 3.92 -8.25
N ASP A 104 -34.77 3.62 -8.38
CA ASP A 104 -35.60 4.12 -9.46
C ASP A 104 -35.79 5.63 -9.32
N GLY A 105 -35.24 6.40 -10.27
CA GLY A 105 -35.43 7.82 -10.42
C GLY A 105 -34.45 8.71 -9.62
N PHE A 106 -34.19 9.90 -10.24
CA PHE A 106 -33.26 10.92 -9.70
C PHE A 106 -33.62 11.38 -8.27
N PHE A 107 -34.93 11.62 -8.02
CA PHE A 107 -35.39 12.06 -6.71
C PHE A 107 -35.13 11.02 -5.60
N ARG A 108 -35.33 9.74 -5.88
CA ARG A 108 -35.00 8.67 -4.89
C ARG A 108 -33.55 8.65 -4.50
N ARG A 109 -32.63 8.87 -5.44
CA ARG A 109 -31.19 8.99 -5.16
C ARG A 109 -30.89 10.19 -4.26
N LEU A 110 -31.55 11.33 -4.51
CA LEU A 110 -31.38 12.53 -3.69
C LEU A 110 -31.85 12.32 -2.23
N PHE A 111 -32.93 11.55 -2.02
CA PHE A 111 -33.42 11.21 -0.68
C PHE A 111 -32.52 10.24 0.10
N LEU A 112 -31.61 9.52 -0.57
CA LEU A 112 -30.63 8.64 0.06
C LEU A 112 -29.40 9.39 0.58
N LEU A 113 -29.08 10.57 0.06
CA LEU A 113 -27.88 11.33 0.42
C LEU A 113 -27.75 11.59 1.94
N PRO A 114 -28.78 12.07 2.67
CA PRO A 114 -28.66 12.28 4.11
C PRO A 114 -28.35 10.98 4.87
N LYS A 115 -28.90 9.84 4.41
CA LYS A 115 -28.66 8.52 5.01
C LYS A 115 -27.25 8.02 4.74
N VAL A 116 -26.71 8.27 3.54
CA VAL A 116 -25.32 7.97 3.21
C VAL A 116 -24.37 8.76 4.13
N PHE A 117 -24.65 10.04 4.35
CA PHE A 117 -23.87 10.84 5.29
C PHE A 117 -24.06 10.38 6.75
N GLY A 118 -25.25 9.93 7.13
CA GLY A 118 -25.54 9.34 8.44
C GLY A 118 -24.75 8.05 8.64
N ALA A 119 -24.75 7.15 7.68
CA ALA A 119 -24.04 5.87 7.71
C ALA A 119 -22.50 6.00 7.88
N ARG A 120 -21.94 7.17 7.58
CA ARG A 120 -20.51 7.47 7.82
C ARG A 120 -20.19 7.82 9.28
N LYS A 121 -21.19 8.11 10.09
CA LYS A 121 -21.02 8.50 11.49
C LYS A 121 -21.08 7.28 12.41
N ASN A 122 -20.43 7.39 13.55
CA ASN A 122 -20.59 6.41 14.60
C ASN A 122 -22.05 6.36 15.06
N PRO A 123 -22.58 5.17 15.39
CA PRO A 123 -23.91 5.05 15.97
C PRO A 123 -23.97 5.84 17.30
N ASP A 124 -25.19 6.21 17.70
CA ASP A 124 -25.48 6.83 18.99
C ASP A 124 -24.71 8.12 19.33
N GLY A 125 -24.04 8.72 18.34
CA GLY A 125 -23.26 9.94 18.51
C GLY A 125 -21.91 9.75 19.22
N GLU A 126 -21.49 8.52 19.38
CA GLU A 126 -20.19 8.17 19.96
C GLU A 126 -19.03 8.78 19.17
N THR A 127 -17.92 9.00 19.86
CA THR A 127 -16.68 9.48 19.25
C THR A 127 -15.68 8.33 19.12
N LEU A 128 -14.65 8.52 18.30
CA LEU A 128 -13.56 7.54 18.22
C LEU A 128 -12.87 7.34 19.59
N ARG A 129 -12.87 8.36 20.43
CA ARG A 129 -12.35 8.24 21.80
C ARG A 129 -13.16 7.24 22.64
N ASP A 130 -14.45 7.16 22.40
CA ASP A 130 -15.34 6.25 23.15
C ASP A 130 -15.25 4.81 22.61
N LEU A 131 -14.98 4.66 21.31
CA LEU A 131 -15.00 3.37 20.61
C LEU A 131 -13.64 2.68 20.55
N LEU A 132 -12.54 3.44 20.47
CA LEU A 132 -11.22 2.86 20.28
C LEU A 132 -10.61 2.40 21.61
N PRO A 133 -9.87 1.27 21.61
CA PRO A 133 -8.96 0.95 22.69
C PRO A 133 -8.02 2.13 22.97
N GLU A 134 -7.75 2.40 24.25
CA GLU A 134 -6.94 3.55 24.69
C GLU A 134 -5.59 3.62 23.96
N ALA A 135 -4.93 2.47 23.80
CA ALA A 135 -3.65 2.38 23.10
C ALA A 135 -3.76 2.79 21.62
N LEU A 136 -4.83 2.40 20.91
CA LEU A 136 -5.06 2.79 19.54
C LEU A 136 -5.42 4.27 19.41
N TYR A 137 -6.26 4.78 20.32
CA TYR A 137 -6.61 6.19 20.35
C TYR A 137 -5.38 7.09 20.60
N ALA A 138 -4.48 6.68 21.49
CA ALA A 138 -3.24 7.40 21.76
C ALA A 138 -2.32 7.51 20.52
N ARG A 139 -2.36 6.51 19.64
CA ARG A 139 -1.63 6.50 18.35
C ARG A 139 -2.37 7.30 17.27
N TRP A 140 -3.69 7.20 17.21
CA TRP A 140 -4.56 7.92 16.27
C TRP A 140 -4.52 9.44 16.50
N ALA A 141 -4.64 9.91 17.74
CA ALA A 141 -4.84 11.31 18.06
C ALA A 141 -3.76 12.25 17.49
N PRO A 142 -2.45 11.98 17.58
CA PRO A 142 -1.42 12.82 17.00
C PRO A 142 -1.45 12.83 15.46
N LEU A 143 -1.75 11.71 14.81
CA LEU A 143 -1.88 11.64 13.36
C LEU A 143 -3.10 12.42 12.86
N ARG A 144 -4.23 12.28 13.56
CA ARG A 144 -5.43 13.08 13.28
C ARG A 144 -5.14 14.57 13.41
N GLU A 145 -4.47 15.01 14.48
CA GLU A 145 -4.15 16.42 14.66
C GLU A 145 -3.23 16.94 13.56
N ARG A 146 -2.27 16.13 13.14
CA ARG A 146 -1.32 16.48 12.07
C ARG A 146 -2.00 16.63 10.71
N TYR A 147 -2.80 15.65 10.30
CA TYR A 147 -3.32 15.58 8.94
C TYR A 147 -4.76 16.10 8.79
N LEU A 148 -5.62 15.91 9.80
CA LEU A 148 -7.03 16.32 9.76
C LEU A 148 -7.31 17.56 10.64
N GLY A 149 -6.31 18.05 11.36
CA GLY A 149 -6.43 19.19 12.27
C GLY A 149 -7.20 18.85 13.55
N ARG A 150 -7.53 19.89 14.33
CA ARG A 150 -8.17 19.77 15.65
C ARG A 150 -9.69 19.69 15.60
N GLY A 151 -10.27 19.65 14.41
CA GLY A 151 -11.73 19.59 14.24
C GLY A 151 -12.34 18.30 14.80
N ARG A 152 -13.64 18.38 15.20
CA ARG A 152 -14.37 17.24 15.74
C ARG A 152 -14.99 16.34 14.67
N LYS A 153 -14.84 16.66 13.38
CA LYS A 153 -15.51 15.93 12.30
C LYS A 153 -15.05 14.48 12.26
N ALA A 154 -13.72 14.26 12.22
CA ALA A 154 -13.13 12.91 12.16
C ALA A 154 -13.45 12.06 13.38
N GLU A 155 -13.55 12.67 14.58
CA GLU A 155 -13.90 11.97 15.83
C GLU A 155 -15.28 11.32 15.81
N ARG A 156 -16.20 11.84 15.00
CA ARG A 156 -17.57 11.33 14.90
C ARG A 156 -17.79 10.38 13.73
N MET A 157 -16.73 10.09 12.98
CA MET A 157 -16.77 9.15 11.86
C MET A 157 -16.54 7.73 12.37
N ARG A 158 -17.14 6.77 11.66
CA ARG A 158 -16.77 5.37 11.83
C ARG A 158 -15.29 5.17 11.54
N PRO A 159 -14.62 4.23 12.21
CA PRO A 159 -13.19 3.98 12.04
C PRO A 159 -12.75 3.85 10.58
N VAL A 160 -13.49 3.10 9.74
CA VAL A 160 -13.16 2.93 8.31
C VAL A 160 -13.17 4.24 7.52
N PHE A 161 -14.12 5.14 7.79
CA PHE A 161 -14.19 6.43 7.10
C PHE A 161 -13.16 7.43 7.63
N ALA A 162 -12.91 7.39 8.95
CA ALA A 162 -11.85 8.18 9.56
C ALA A 162 -10.47 7.75 9.04
N ALA A 163 -10.24 6.44 8.88
CA ALA A 163 -9.04 5.87 8.28
C ALA A 163 -8.85 6.34 6.83
N GLY A 164 -9.93 6.34 6.04
CA GLY A 164 -9.90 6.82 4.65
C GLY A 164 -9.53 8.31 4.56
N GLU A 165 -10.21 9.18 5.31
CA GLU A 165 -9.89 10.62 5.32
C GLU A 165 -8.45 10.87 5.81
N LEU A 166 -8.02 10.18 6.87
CA LEU A 166 -6.65 10.30 7.38
C LEU A 166 -5.61 9.90 6.33
N TRP A 167 -5.86 8.80 5.61
CA TRP A 167 -4.97 8.33 4.57
C TRP A 167 -4.88 9.29 3.40
N ASP A 168 -6.01 9.77 2.90
CA ASP A 168 -6.06 10.66 1.74
C ASP A 168 -5.34 12.00 2.03
N GLU A 169 -5.58 12.61 3.19
CA GLU A 169 -4.90 13.84 3.60
C GLU A 169 -3.40 13.61 3.85
N ALA A 170 -3.04 12.44 4.44
CA ALA A 170 -1.63 12.11 4.65
C ALA A 170 -0.89 11.89 3.32
N LEU A 171 -1.52 11.30 2.31
CA LEU A 171 -0.93 11.18 0.98
C LEU A 171 -0.72 12.56 0.34
N ASP A 172 -1.73 13.43 0.41
CA ASP A 172 -1.66 14.76 -0.19
C ASP A 172 -0.59 15.64 0.47
N ASP A 173 -0.54 15.66 1.80
CA ASP A 173 0.49 16.38 2.58
C ASP A 173 1.93 15.91 2.28
N ASN A 174 2.09 14.67 1.83
CA ASN A 174 3.38 14.07 1.50
C ASN A 174 3.67 13.98 -0.02
N ASP A 175 2.90 14.66 -0.86
CA ASP A 175 3.04 14.66 -2.34
C ASP A 175 3.00 13.24 -2.94
N LEU A 176 2.15 12.37 -2.37
CA LEU A 176 1.88 11.01 -2.82
C LEU A 176 0.50 10.92 -3.47
N VAL A 177 0.33 9.98 -4.39
CA VAL A 177 -0.96 9.72 -5.06
C VAL A 177 -1.23 8.23 -5.13
N ALA A 178 -2.49 7.86 -4.93
CA ALA A 178 -2.95 6.48 -5.06
C ALA A 178 -3.09 6.00 -6.51
N GLY A 179 -2.97 6.91 -7.49
CA GLY A 179 -3.10 6.60 -8.93
C GLY A 179 -2.57 7.72 -9.81
N GLY A 180 -2.78 7.60 -11.13
CA GLY A 180 -2.45 8.66 -12.09
C GLY A 180 -1.02 8.64 -12.63
N ILE A 181 -0.17 7.71 -12.21
CA ILE A 181 1.23 7.61 -12.69
C ILE A 181 1.36 6.58 -13.82
N VAL A 182 0.88 5.37 -13.62
CA VAL A 182 0.97 4.29 -14.62
C VAL A 182 -0.13 4.41 -15.68
N GLY A 183 -1.34 4.74 -15.25
CA GLY A 183 -2.54 4.78 -16.09
C GLY A 183 -2.42 5.57 -17.40
N PRO A 184 -1.87 6.80 -17.42
CA PRO A 184 -1.73 7.59 -18.65
C PRO A 184 -0.86 6.92 -19.71
N VAL A 185 0.20 6.22 -19.34
CA VAL A 185 1.07 5.48 -20.25
C VAL A 185 0.29 4.34 -20.91
N LEU A 186 -0.45 3.57 -20.10
CA LEU A 186 -1.26 2.45 -20.58
C LEU A 186 -2.38 2.94 -21.51
N ALA A 187 -3.10 3.99 -21.12
CA ALA A 187 -4.20 4.55 -21.91
C ALA A 187 -3.72 5.03 -23.27
N ARG A 188 -2.55 5.72 -23.33
CA ARG A 188 -1.96 6.15 -24.59
C ARG A 188 -1.58 4.96 -25.49
N ALA A 189 -0.99 3.92 -24.92
CA ALA A 189 -0.61 2.74 -25.69
C ALA A 189 -1.85 1.99 -26.24
N VAL A 190 -2.92 1.88 -25.43
CA VAL A 190 -4.20 1.32 -25.87
C VAL A 190 -4.75 2.08 -27.09
N GLU A 191 -4.75 3.41 -27.01
CA GLU A 191 -5.22 4.27 -28.11
C GLU A 191 -4.35 4.13 -29.37
N VAL A 192 -3.02 4.20 -29.22
CA VAL A 192 -2.08 4.16 -30.35
C VAL A 192 -2.09 2.81 -31.05
N HIS A 193 -2.15 1.71 -30.31
CA HIS A 193 -2.06 0.35 -30.85
C HIS A 193 -3.41 -0.34 -31.04
N GLY A 194 -4.52 0.31 -30.64
CA GLY A 194 -5.86 -0.25 -30.79
C GLY A 194 -6.10 -1.52 -29.97
N LEU A 195 -5.50 -1.61 -28.77
CA LEU A 195 -5.57 -2.80 -27.95
C LEU A 195 -6.99 -3.05 -27.42
N ARG A 196 -7.38 -4.32 -27.37
CA ARG A 196 -8.58 -4.72 -26.65
C ARG A 196 -8.33 -4.53 -25.13
N GLU A 197 -9.27 -3.92 -24.45
CA GLU A 197 -9.23 -3.76 -23.00
C GLU A 197 -10.15 -4.77 -22.33
N THR A 198 -9.63 -5.57 -21.42
CA THR A 198 -10.42 -6.44 -20.54
C THR A 198 -10.31 -5.94 -19.10
N ARG A 199 -11.46 -5.61 -18.52
CA ARG A 199 -11.60 -5.09 -17.14
C ARG A 199 -12.42 -6.08 -16.31
N PRO A 200 -11.78 -7.09 -15.68
CA PRO A 200 -12.50 -8.01 -14.82
C PRO A 200 -13.19 -7.23 -13.70
N MET A 201 -14.50 -7.30 -13.64
CA MET A 201 -15.29 -6.55 -12.67
C MET A 201 -16.37 -7.43 -12.07
N TRP A 202 -16.38 -7.51 -10.76
CA TRP A 202 -17.51 -8.06 -10.03
C TRP A 202 -18.37 -6.92 -9.50
N VAL A 203 -19.69 -7.00 -9.71
CA VAL A 203 -20.61 -5.94 -9.32
C VAL A 203 -21.56 -6.46 -8.25
N LEU A 204 -21.44 -5.92 -7.05
CA LEU A 204 -22.43 -6.13 -6.00
C LEU A 204 -23.64 -5.22 -6.26
N ARG A 205 -24.80 -5.83 -6.54
CA ARG A 205 -26.04 -5.12 -6.79
C ARG A 205 -26.86 -4.98 -5.52
N ILE A 206 -27.12 -3.75 -5.10
CA ILE A 206 -27.94 -3.41 -3.94
C ILE A 206 -29.31 -2.96 -4.43
N THR A 207 -30.31 -3.82 -4.23
CA THR A 207 -31.70 -3.55 -4.61
C THR A 207 -32.50 -2.90 -3.49
N ASP A 208 -32.02 -3.00 -2.26
CA ASP A 208 -32.66 -2.53 -1.02
C ASP A 208 -31.86 -1.44 -0.28
N ALA A 209 -31.34 -0.46 -1.03
CA ALA A 209 -30.41 0.56 -0.50
C ALA A 209 -30.91 1.26 0.78
N LYS A 210 -32.22 1.50 0.90
CA LYS A 210 -32.81 2.11 2.10
C LYS A 210 -32.67 1.20 3.31
N ALA A 211 -32.90 -0.09 3.14
CA ALA A 211 -32.75 -1.09 4.21
C ALA A 211 -31.29 -1.28 4.57
N LEU A 212 -30.40 -1.37 3.58
CA LEU A 212 -28.94 -1.44 3.80
C LEU A 212 -28.43 -0.24 4.61
N LEU A 213 -28.78 0.98 4.22
CA LEU A 213 -28.32 2.18 4.93
C LEU A 213 -28.86 2.23 6.37
N ALA A 214 -30.13 1.84 6.58
CA ALA A 214 -30.70 1.76 7.93
C ALA A 214 -30.00 0.67 8.77
N GLU A 215 -29.69 -0.48 8.18
CA GLU A 215 -28.96 -1.54 8.85
C GLU A 215 -27.53 -1.08 9.23
N ILE A 216 -26.80 -0.43 8.32
CA ILE A 216 -25.48 0.11 8.58
C ILE A 216 -25.53 1.17 9.68
N GLU A 217 -26.52 2.07 9.65
CA GLU A 217 -26.64 3.16 10.62
C GLU A 217 -26.68 2.67 12.08
N HIS A 218 -27.30 1.51 12.31
CA HIS A 218 -27.50 0.92 13.66
C HIS A 218 -26.56 -0.25 13.98
N THR A 219 -25.66 -0.63 13.07
CA THR A 219 -24.75 -1.77 13.26
C THR A 219 -23.34 -1.28 13.45
N GLN A 220 -22.63 -1.81 14.44
CA GLN A 220 -21.19 -1.63 14.53
C GLN A 220 -20.52 -2.43 13.39
N LEU A 221 -19.63 -1.77 12.64
CA LEU A 221 -18.76 -2.42 11.66
C LEU A 221 -17.54 -2.99 12.39
N ASN A 222 -16.98 -4.08 11.87
CA ASN A 222 -15.71 -4.59 12.37
C ASN A 222 -14.55 -3.84 11.67
N ASP A 223 -14.49 -2.54 11.88
CA ASP A 223 -13.65 -1.62 11.12
C ASP A 223 -12.45 -1.04 11.91
N LEU A 224 -12.26 -1.51 13.15
CA LEU A 224 -11.10 -1.14 13.97
C LEU A 224 -9.78 -1.56 13.31
N GLN A 225 -9.73 -2.73 12.67
CA GLN A 225 -8.53 -3.22 11.99
C GLN A 225 -8.13 -2.34 10.81
N CYS A 226 -9.10 -1.76 10.08
CA CYS A 226 -8.84 -0.79 9.02
C CYS A 226 -8.13 0.45 9.58
N LEU A 227 -8.66 1.01 10.67
CA LEU A 227 -8.06 2.18 11.30
C LEU A 227 -6.67 1.86 11.87
N GLU A 228 -6.53 0.73 12.56
CA GLU A 228 -5.25 0.31 13.13
C GLU A 228 -4.18 0.10 12.05
N ALA A 229 -4.51 -0.59 10.96
CA ALA A 229 -3.61 -0.78 9.83
C ALA A 229 -3.22 0.55 9.17
N THR A 230 -4.16 1.51 9.10
CA THR A 230 -3.88 2.85 8.56
C THR A 230 -2.96 3.65 9.49
N VAL A 231 -3.21 3.63 10.79
CA VAL A 231 -2.36 4.26 11.80
C VAL A 231 -0.95 3.68 11.74
N GLN A 232 -0.82 2.36 11.71
CA GLN A 232 0.48 1.68 11.61
C GLN A 232 1.25 2.09 10.36
N GLU A 233 0.60 2.12 9.20
CA GLU A 233 1.27 2.48 7.95
C GLU A 233 1.75 3.94 7.94
N LEU A 234 1.01 4.85 8.59
CA LEU A 234 1.40 6.25 8.72
C LEU A 234 2.46 6.50 9.79
N GLU A 235 2.49 5.71 10.87
CA GLU A 235 3.57 5.73 11.86
C GLU A 235 4.89 5.22 11.28
N ASP A 236 4.85 4.24 10.39
CA ASP A 236 6.00 3.77 9.62
C ASP A 236 6.57 4.87 8.73
N GLY A 237 5.78 5.87 8.44
CA GLY A 237 6.16 7.14 7.81
C GLY A 237 6.13 7.14 6.28
N PRO A 238 6.01 8.34 5.69
CA PRO A 238 5.92 8.51 4.23
C PRO A 238 7.20 8.10 3.51
N ASP A 239 8.35 8.10 4.19
CA ASP A 239 9.61 7.68 3.58
C ASP A 239 9.61 6.19 3.26
N ARG A 240 8.93 5.36 4.04
CA ARG A 240 8.75 3.94 3.71
C ARG A 240 7.94 3.76 2.42
N LEU A 241 6.89 4.57 2.23
CA LEU A 241 6.11 4.57 0.99
C LEU A 241 6.96 4.99 -0.21
N ARG A 242 7.85 5.98 -0.03
CA ARG A 242 8.81 6.42 -1.05
C ARG A 242 9.86 5.35 -1.35
N LEU A 243 10.40 4.69 -0.33
CA LEU A 243 11.35 3.57 -0.51
C LEU A 243 10.71 2.46 -1.34
N ARG A 244 9.46 2.09 -1.04
CA ARG A 244 8.72 1.09 -1.81
C ARG A 244 8.47 1.52 -3.25
N ALA A 245 8.11 2.78 -3.46
CA ALA A 245 7.94 3.36 -4.79
C ALA A 245 9.23 3.33 -5.60
N ASN A 246 10.37 3.67 -4.98
CA ASN A 246 11.68 3.64 -5.62
C ASN A 246 12.12 2.21 -5.95
N ALA A 247 11.93 1.26 -5.04
CA ALA A 247 12.21 -0.15 -5.28
C ALA A 247 11.37 -0.70 -6.45
N TRP A 248 10.08 -0.33 -6.51
CA TRP A 248 9.22 -0.67 -7.64
C TRP A 248 9.73 -0.09 -8.96
N ALA A 249 10.06 1.21 -8.99
CA ALA A 249 10.54 1.87 -10.20
C ALA A 249 11.91 1.35 -10.66
N ALA A 250 12.69 0.80 -9.75
CA ALA A 250 13.98 0.17 -10.04
C ALA A 250 13.87 -1.32 -10.42
N GLY A 251 12.69 -1.94 -10.28
CA GLY A 251 12.52 -3.38 -10.44
C GLY A 251 13.17 -4.22 -9.35
N ASP A 252 13.49 -3.61 -8.19
CA ASP A 252 14.16 -4.27 -7.07
C ASP A 252 13.16 -5.12 -6.26
N LEU A 253 13.00 -6.36 -6.69
CA LEU A 253 12.10 -7.31 -6.03
C LEU A 253 12.59 -7.72 -4.63
N ALA A 254 13.91 -7.70 -4.39
CA ALA A 254 14.46 -8.05 -3.09
C ALA A 254 14.09 -6.97 -2.05
N ALA A 255 14.28 -5.70 -2.40
CA ALA A 255 13.85 -4.59 -1.57
C ALA A 255 12.32 -4.59 -1.36
N LEU A 256 11.52 -4.86 -2.40
CA LEU A 256 10.06 -4.93 -2.27
C LEU A 256 9.60 -6.04 -1.32
N ARG A 257 10.25 -7.20 -1.33
CA ARG A 257 9.95 -8.31 -0.40
C ARG A 257 10.39 -8.03 1.04
N ALA A 258 11.47 -7.28 1.21
CA ALA A 258 11.97 -6.89 2.54
C ALA A 258 11.08 -5.84 3.23
N LEU A 259 10.28 -5.11 2.48
CA LEU A 259 9.35 -4.12 3.01
C LEU A 259 8.02 -4.77 3.43
N PRO A 260 7.37 -4.28 4.51
CA PRO A 260 6.06 -4.76 4.92
C PRO A 260 5.04 -4.73 3.78
N ASP A 261 4.07 -5.64 3.84
CA ASP A 261 3.02 -5.72 2.83
C ASP A 261 2.21 -4.41 2.73
N ALA A 262 2.27 -3.78 1.56
CA ALA A 262 1.50 -2.58 1.25
C ALA A 262 -0.01 -2.86 1.06
N GLY A 263 -0.41 -4.13 0.97
CA GLY A 263 -1.80 -4.55 0.83
C GLY A 263 -2.57 -4.58 2.14
N ARG A 264 -1.89 -4.74 3.28
CA ARG A 264 -2.52 -4.97 4.59
C ARG A 264 -3.62 -3.95 4.93
N ARG A 265 -3.33 -2.66 4.81
CA ARG A 265 -4.34 -1.61 5.04
C ARG A 265 -5.52 -1.73 4.08
N ARG A 266 -5.25 -1.94 2.80
CA ARG A 266 -6.29 -2.06 1.78
C ARG A 266 -7.19 -3.27 2.03
N HIS A 267 -6.63 -4.44 2.37
CA HIS A 267 -7.40 -5.64 2.72
C HIS A 267 -8.22 -5.40 3.99
N ALA A 268 -7.62 -4.92 5.07
CA ALA A 268 -8.35 -4.65 6.31
C ALA A 268 -9.51 -3.66 6.12
N CYS A 269 -9.33 -2.63 5.26
CA CYS A 269 -10.39 -1.67 4.99
C CYS A 269 -11.46 -2.20 4.03
N ALA A 270 -11.09 -3.07 3.08
CA ALA A 270 -12.06 -3.76 2.22
C ALA A 270 -12.91 -4.73 3.05
N ASP A 271 -12.28 -5.55 3.89
CA ASP A 271 -12.96 -6.50 4.78
C ASP A 271 -13.93 -5.80 5.73
N ALA A 272 -13.52 -4.67 6.32
CA ALA A 272 -14.37 -3.88 7.19
C ALA A 272 -15.70 -3.47 6.55
N VAL A 273 -15.69 -3.23 5.24
CA VAL A 273 -16.89 -2.86 4.48
C VAL A 273 -17.62 -4.10 3.99
N PHE A 274 -16.94 -4.97 3.24
CA PHE A 274 -17.57 -6.03 2.46
C PHE A 274 -17.91 -7.26 3.28
N GLU A 275 -17.09 -7.59 4.29
CA GLU A 275 -17.37 -8.64 5.25
C GLU A 275 -18.31 -8.19 6.38
N SER A 276 -18.83 -6.95 6.32
CA SER A 276 -19.84 -6.49 7.25
C SER A 276 -21.11 -7.34 7.15
N PRO A 277 -21.81 -7.63 8.26
CA PRO A 277 -23.03 -8.45 8.23
C PRO A 277 -24.08 -7.94 7.23
N ALA A 278 -24.17 -6.62 7.06
CA ALA A 278 -25.09 -5.98 6.15
C ALA A 278 -24.79 -6.28 4.66
N LEU A 279 -23.50 -6.30 4.28
CA LEU A 279 -23.10 -6.60 2.90
C LEU A 279 -22.93 -8.10 2.65
N ARG A 280 -22.51 -8.90 3.65
CA ARG A 280 -22.46 -10.36 3.53
C ARG A 280 -23.82 -10.95 3.18
N LYS A 281 -24.89 -10.50 3.82
CA LYS A 281 -26.28 -10.92 3.48
C LYS A 281 -26.65 -10.64 2.02
N ARG A 282 -25.97 -9.69 1.37
CA ARG A 282 -26.21 -9.26 -0.02
C ARG A 282 -25.17 -9.80 -0.98
N GLY A 283 -24.37 -10.79 -0.55
CA GLY A 283 -23.36 -11.46 -1.36
C GLY A 283 -21.99 -10.80 -1.32
N GLY A 284 -21.71 -9.94 -0.33
CA GLY A 284 -20.42 -9.30 -0.14
C GLY A 284 -19.31 -10.21 0.38
N GLU A 285 -19.58 -11.44 0.74
CA GLU A 285 -18.58 -12.37 1.26
C GLU A 285 -17.67 -12.96 0.17
N GLY A 286 -16.42 -13.26 0.53
CA GLY A 286 -15.49 -13.99 -0.34
C GLY A 286 -15.06 -13.19 -1.57
N ILE A 287 -14.98 -11.87 -1.46
CA ILE A 287 -14.68 -10.97 -2.58
C ILE A 287 -13.33 -11.26 -3.20
N ASP A 288 -12.29 -11.46 -2.40
CA ASP A 288 -10.93 -11.67 -2.89
C ASP A 288 -10.86 -12.90 -3.80
N GLY A 289 -11.46 -14.01 -3.40
CA GLY A 289 -11.52 -15.22 -4.23
C GLY A 289 -12.33 -15.04 -5.52
N ARG A 290 -13.40 -14.23 -5.48
CA ARG A 290 -14.18 -13.90 -6.70
C ARG A 290 -13.41 -13.01 -7.65
N MET A 291 -12.70 -12.02 -7.12
CA MET A 291 -11.85 -11.12 -7.89
C MET A 291 -10.74 -11.90 -8.56
N GLU A 292 -10.09 -12.80 -7.83
CA GLU A 292 -9.07 -13.68 -8.36
C GLU A 292 -9.62 -14.59 -9.46
N ALA A 293 -10.74 -15.25 -9.23
CA ALA A 293 -11.37 -16.12 -10.21
C ALA A 293 -11.68 -15.39 -11.52
N LEU A 294 -12.24 -14.18 -11.45
CA LEU A 294 -12.53 -13.36 -12.63
C LEU A 294 -11.28 -12.98 -13.41
N TRP A 295 -10.20 -12.62 -12.70
CA TRP A 295 -8.96 -12.29 -13.37
C TRP A 295 -8.29 -13.50 -13.98
N LEU A 296 -8.29 -14.64 -13.29
CA LEU A 296 -7.75 -15.91 -13.82
C LEU A 296 -8.51 -16.37 -15.07
N GLU A 297 -9.84 -16.26 -15.09
CA GLU A 297 -10.65 -16.55 -16.28
C GLU A 297 -10.26 -15.66 -17.47
N ALA A 298 -10.10 -14.35 -17.24
CA ALA A 298 -9.66 -13.42 -18.27
C ALA A 298 -8.23 -13.73 -18.76
N ALA A 299 -7.32 -14.06 -17.84
CA ALA A 299 -5.93 -14.40 -18.14
C ALA A 299 -5.84 -15.69 -18.98
N GLU A 300 -6.55 -16.76 -18.59
CA GLU A 300 -6.59 -18.03 -19.33
C GLU A 300 -7.20 -17.87 -20.72
N LYS A 301 -8.28 -17.08 -20.83
CA LYS A 301 -8.88 -16.75 -22.12
C LYS A 301 -7.92 -16.00 -23.02
N ALA A 302 -7.16 -15.04 -22.50
CA ALA A 302 -6.16 -14.31 -23.26
C ALA A 302 -5.00 -15.21 -23.69
N LEU A 303 -4.49 -16.03 -22.78
CA LEU A 303 -3.42 -17.01 -23.07
C LEU A 303 -3.83 -18.08 -24.10
N ALA A 304 -5.12 -18.36 -24.24
CA ALA A 304 -5.62 -19.28 -25.24
C ALA A 304 -5.81 -18.65 -26.64
N ASN A 305 -5.96 -17.32 -26.74
CA ASN A 305 -6.38 -16.66 -27.97
C ASN A 305 -5.39 -15.62 -28.52
N ASN A 306 -4.48 -15.09 -27.69
CA ASN A 306 -3.57 -14.03 -28.08
C ASN A 306 -2.14 -14.54 -28.08
N ALA A 307 -1.35 -14.17 -29.08
CA ALA A 307 0.09 -14.46 -29.08
C ALA A 307 0.82 -13.67 -27.98
N SER A 308 0.40 -12.42 -27.73
CA SER A 308 0.93 -11.60 -26.64
C SER A 308 -0.18 -10.80 -25.95
N THR A 309 -0.08 -10.65 -24.63
CA THR A 309 -1.01 -9.90 -23.77
C THR A 309 -0.23 -9.19 -22.68
N LEU A 310 -0.59 -7.95 -22.34
CA LEU A 310 -0.16 -7.33 -21.08
C LEU A 310 -1.27 -7.43 -20.05
N ALA A 311 -0.93 -7.82 -18.84
CA ALA A 311 -1.86 -7.87 -17.71
C ALA A 311 -1.34 -7.08 -16.52
N LEU A 312 -2.25 -6.57 -15.70
CA LEU A 312 -1.92 -5.79 -14.50
C LEU A 312 -2.39 -6.51 -13.25
N LEU A 313 -1.56 -6.50 -12.22
CA LEU A 313 -1.94 -6.87 -10.85
C LEU A 313 -1.23 -5.95 -9.85
N PRO A 314 -1.78 -5.73 -8.66
CA PRO A 314 -1.02 -5.11 -7.58
C PRO A 314 0.27 -5.90 -7.31
N ILE A 315 1.39 -5.20 -7.10
CA ILE A 315 2.70 -5.84 -6.92
C ILE A 315 2.70 -6.83 -5.74
N GLY A 316 1.93 -6.55 -4.67
CA GLY A 316 1.78 -7.47 -3.54
C GLY A 316 1.25 -8.85 -3.95
N ASN A 317 0.32 -8.91 -4.91
CA ASN A 317 -0.24 -10.16 -5.42
C ASN A 317 0.80 -10.97 -6.23
N LEU A 318 1.75 -10.28 -6.86
CA LEU A 318 2.83 -10.94 -7.62
C LEU A 318 3.98 -11.42 -6.73
N LEU A 319 4.15 -10.80 -5.57
CA LEU A 319 5.17 -11.18 -4.59
C LEU A 319 4.69 -12.30 -3.65
N SER A 320 3.37 -12.57 -3.61
CA SER A 320 2.80 -13.67 -2.82
C SER A 320 3.18 -15.02 -3.42
N SER A 321 3.51 -15.98 -2.56
CA SER A 321 3.70 -17.39 -2.95
C SER A 321 2.39 -18.13 -3.19
N GLU A 322 1.29 -17.58 -2.72
CA GLU A 322 -0.08 -18.08 -2.86
C GLU A 322 -0.91 -17.00 -3.53
N GLY A 323 -1.51 -17.27 -4.66
CA GLY A 323 -2.34 -16.31 -5.37
C GLY A 323 -2.26 -16.44 -6.88
N TYR A 324 -2.59 -15.40 -7.60
CA TYR A 324 -2.84 -15.38 -9.04
C TYR A 324 -1.83 -16.15 -9.90
N LEU A 325 -0.52 -15.87 -9.73
CA LEU A 325 0.52 -16.52 -10.54
C LEU A 325 0.79 -17.97 -10.09
N ALA A 326 0.68 -18.26 -8.80
CA ALA A 326 0.81 -19.61 -8.28
C ALA A 326 -0.33 -20.50 -8.83
N HIS A 327 -1.56 -20.01 -8.82
CA HIS A 327 -2.69 -20.75 -9.39
C HIS A 327 -2.59 -20.93 -10.92
N LEU A 328 -1.97 -20.00 -11.66
CA LEU A 328 -1.66 -20.24 -13.08
C LEU A 328 -0.60 -21.34 -13.24
N ALA A 329 0.43 -21.35 -12.39
CA ALA A 329 1.44 -22.40 -12.40
C ALA A 329 0.85 -23.78 -12.10
N GLU A 330 -0.05 -23.89 -11.12
CA GLU A 330 -0.79 -25.14 -10.81
C GLU A 330 -1.64 -25.62 -11.98
N ARG A 331 -2.12 -24.71 -12.83
CA ARG A 331 -2.88 -25.04 -14.05
C ARG A 331 -1.99 -25.33 -15.26
N GLY A 332 -0.66 -25.45 -15.06
CA GLY A 332 0.29 -25.86 -16.08
C GLY A 332 0.83 -24.73 -16.94
N TYR A 333 0.67 -23.47 -16.55
CA TYR A 333 1.35 -22.35 -17.18
C TYR A 333 2.78 -22.18 -16.63
N GLN A 334 3.72 -21.86 -17.49
CA GLN A 334 5.09 -21.54 -17.07
C GLN A 334 5.13 -20.08 -16.58
N VAL A 335 5.50 -19.87 -15.32
CA VAL A 335 5.65 -18.55 -14.70
C VAL A 335 7.10 -18.25 -14.46
N THR A 336 7.60 -17.15 -15.04
CA THR A 336 8.99 -16.71 -14.91
C THR A 336 8.98 -15.29 -14.30
N PRO A 337 9.62 -15.09 -13.13
CA PRO A 337 9.77 -13.77 -12.56
C PRO A 337 10.70 -12.90 -13.42
N PRO A 338 10.65 -11.57 -13.30
CA PRO A 338 11.59 -10.68 -13.95
C PRO A 338 13.01 -10.97 -13.49
N GLN A 339 13.96 -10.84 -14.43
CA GLN A 339 15.37 -10.94 -14.10
C GLN A 339 15.79 -9.70 -13.32
N SER A 340 16.43 -9.92 -12.17
CA SER A 340 17.00 -8.87 -11.31
C SER A 340 18.29 -8.29 -11.89
#